data_066b9167ad1e85ae8393cfaad888c958
#
_entry.id   066b9167ad1e85ae8393cfaad888c958
#
_cell.length_a   1.000
_cell.length_b   1.000
_cell.length_c   1.000
_cell.angle_alpha   90.00
_cell.angle_beta   90.00
_cell.angle_gamma   90.00
#
_symmetry.space_group_name_H-M   'P 1'
#
loop_
_entity.id
_entity.type
_entity.pdbx_description
1 polymer ?
#
loop_
_entity_poly.entity_id
_entity_poly.type
_entity_poly.pdbx_seq_one_letter_code
_entity_poly.pdbx_strand_id
1 'polypeptide(L)'
;KLHTDMVLAALPHQANLYMYFIMKAVSRLKDGGQLVVIFPNSWMHARAGAAFEQLLFAQCGAVEQIHISGDVFERQALVEVVILKLIKGQRGNLAQPVFLESKEEQLRAVPAGAQAGFAAFSYPFAKLADIRRGLMTGCNALYINPPLPEKDAGLRPILSSPKSVKGYTTRGAQLDRLLCPMDGAVSADAAEYLERWRQKILRDKKPKTLYEKAKRSSA
;
A
#
# COMPACT_ATOMS: atom_id res chain seq x y z
N LYS A 1 -13.37 -8.00 -17.69
CA LYS A 1 -13.25 -7.14 -18.91
C LYS A 1 -11.84 -6.58 -19.14
N LEU A 2 -11.01 -6.34 -18.09
CA LEU A 2 -9.64 -5.80 -18.27
C LEU A 2 -8.69 -6.85 -18.88
N HIS A 3 -8.89 -8.12 -18.64
CA HIS A 3 -8.03 -9.21 -19.17
C HIS A 3 -8.40 -9.70 -20.57
N THR A 4 -9.42 -9.12 -21.21
CA THR A 4 -9.78 -9.45 -22.60
C THR A 4 -8.89 -8.68 -23.61
N ASP A 5 -8.16 -7.64 -23.14
CA ASP A 5 -7.21 -6.90 -23.95
C ASP A 5 -5.82 -7.55 -23.79
N MET A 6 -5.21 -8.02 -24.87
CA MET A 6 -3.92 -8.72 -24.83
C MET A 6 -2.80 -7.96 -24.12
N VAL A 7 -2.78 -6.62 -24.26
CA VAL A 7 -1.78 -5.77 -23.61
C VAL A 7 -2.00 -5.73 -22.09
N LEU A 8 -3.27 -5.73 -21.66
CA LEU A 8 -3.63 -5.70 -20.25
C LEU A 8 -3.55 -7.09 -19.59
N ALA A 9 -3.73 -8.15 -20.37
CA ALA A 9 -3.61 -9.53 -19.90
C ALA A 9 -2.17 -9.90 -19.49
N ALA A 10 -1.17 -9.19 -20.02
CA ALA A 10 0.23 -9.40 -19.68
C ALA A 10 0.59 -8.87 -18.28
N LEU A 11 -0.23 -7.99 -17.68
CA LEU A 11 -0.04 -7.54 -16.32
C LEU A 11 -0.51 -8.61 -15.31
N PRO A 12 0.23 -8.81 -14.19
CA PRO A 12 -0.20 -9.69 -13.11
C PRO A 12 -1.57 -9.28 -12.55
N HIS A 13 -2.41 -10.25 -12.18
CA HIS A 13 -3.74 -9.99 -11.58
C HIS A 13 -3.71 -9.10 -10.33
N GLN A 14 -2.56 -9.02 -9.66
CA GLN A 14 -2.34 -8.20 -8.47
C GLN A 14 -1.83 -6.79 -8.82
N ALA A 15 -1.75 -6.43 -10.11
CA ALA A 15 -1.34 -5.10 -10.53
C ALA A 15 -2.35 -4.06 -10.05
N ASN A 16 -1.84 -2.90 -9.68
CA ASN A 16 -2.69 -1.79 -9.26
C ASN A 16 -3.44 -1.21 -10.45
N LEU A 17 -4.63 -0.68 -10.20
CA LEU A 17 -5.52 -0.21 -11.27
C LEU A 17 -4.88 0.85 -12.17
N TYR A 18 -4.08 1.76 -11.61
CA TYR A 18 -3.38 2.78 -12.40
C TYR A 18 -2.41 2.19 -13.44
N MET A 19 -1.79 1.03 -13.15
CA MET A 19 -0.91 0.35 -14.12
C MET A 19 -1.69 -0.07 -15.37
N TYR A 20 -2.91 -0.58 -15.19
CA TYR A 20 -3.80 -0.92 -16.31
C TYR A 20 -4.21 0.32 -17.11
N PHE A 21 -4.49 1.45 -16.44
CA PHE A 21 -4.81 2.70 -17.12
C PHE A 21 -3.65 3.23 -17.96
N ILE A 22 -2.43 3.22 -17.40
CA ILE A 22 -1.23 3.67 -18.12
C ILE A 22 -0.98 2.77 -19.34
N MET A 23 -1.00 1.44 -19.19
CA MET A 23 -0.82 0.51 -20.31
C MET A 23 -1.90 0.68 -21.37
N LYS A 24 -3.16 0.93 -20.96
CA LYS A 24 -4.26 1.22 -21.89
C LYS A 24 -4.04 2.53 -22.64
N ALA A 25 -3.59 3.59 -21.95
CA ALA A 25 -3.26 4.86 -22.57
C ALA A 25 -2.16 4.68 -23.62
N VAL A 26 -1.06 4.00 -23.24
CA VAL A 26 0.05 3.69 -24.14
C VAL A 26 -0.42 2.89 -25.36
N SER A 27 -1.32 1.90 -25.20
CA SER A 27 -1.83 1.11 -26.33
C SER A 27 -2.64 1.94 -27.33
N ARG A 28 -3.15 3.09 -26.92
CA ARG A 28 -3.94 4.01 -27.77
C ARG A 28 -3.12 5.11 -28.44
N LEU A 29 -1.89 5.32 -28.00
CA LEU A 29 -1.00 6.27 -28.63
C LEU A 29 -0.53 5.78 -30.02
N LYS A 30 -0.38 6.70 -30.95
CA LYS A 30 0.37 6.49 -32.19
C LYS A 30 1.86 6.49 -31.90
N ASP A 31 2.66 5.94 -32.78
CA ASP A 31 4.11 6.03 -32.70
C ASP A 31 4.55 7.51 -32.72
N GLY A 32 5.50 7.87 -31.86
CA GLY A 32 5.88 9.25 -31.58
C GLY A 32 4.92 10.02 -30.67
N GLY A 33 3.75 9.45 -30.34
CA GLY A 33 2.80 10.05 -29.42
C GLY A 33 3.37 10.15 -27.99
N GLN A 34 3.03 11.22 -27.28
CA GLN A 34 3.53 11.50 -25.95
C GLN A 34 2.46 11.24 -24.89
N LEU A 35 2.87 10.73 -23.75
CA LEU A 35 2.04 10.53 -22.57
C LEU A 35 2.75 11.13 -21.35
N VAL A 36 2.09 12.02 -20.64
CA VAL A 36 2.52 12.50 -19.34
C VAL A 36 1.55 11.96 -18.29
N VAL A 37 2.08 11.26 -17.29
CA VAL A 37 1.27 10.66 -16.23
C VAL A 37 1.88 10.94 -14.87
N ILE A 38 1.00 11.14 -13.88
CA ILE A 38 1.35 11.19 -12.47
C ILE A 38 0.72 10.00 -11.76
N PHE A 39 1.48 9.29 -10.95
CA PHE A 39 0.99 8.13 -10.19
C PHE A 39 1.88 7.83 -8.98
N PRO A 40 1.38 7.03 -8.01
CA PRO A 40 2.13 6.73 -6.80
C PRO A 40 3.48 6.07 -7.07
N ASN A 41 4.52 6.49 -6.34
CA ASN A 41 5.87 5.92 -6.41
C ASN A 41 5.93 4.43 -5.98
N SER A 42 4.93 3.96 -5.25
CA SER A 42 4.86 2.59 -4.73
C SER A 42 4.95 1.47 -5.78
N TRP A 43 4.81 1.78 -7.08
CA TRP A 43 4.96 0.80 -8.15
C TRP A 43 6.34 0.15 -8.18
N MET A 44 7.39 0.89 -7.82
CA MET A 44 8.79 0.42 -7.81
C MET A 44 9.00 -0.72 -6.80
N HIS A 45 8.18 -0.78 -5.75
CA HIS A 45 8.24 -1.79 -4.69
C HIS A 45 7.07 -2.78 -4.73
N ALA A 46 6.15 -2.62 -5.70
CA ALA A 46 5.01 -3.52 -5.87
C ALA A 46 5.41 -4.82 -6.56
N ARG A 47 4.75 -5.94 -6.21
CA ARG A 47 4.96 -7.24 -6.88
C ARG A 47 4.83 -7.18 -8.40
N ALA A 48 3.89 -6.36 -8.88
CA ALA A 48 3.65 -6.17 -10.30
C ALA A 48 4.58 -5.11 -10.93
N GLY A 49 5.40 -4.44 -10.13
CA GLY A 49 6.20 -3.29 -10.57
C GLY A 49 7.18 -3.63 -11.68
N ALA A 50 7.98 -4.68 -11.51
CA ALA A 50 8.96 -5.10 -12.51
C ALA A 50 8.31 -5.52 -13.83
N ALA A 51 7.19 -6.27 -13.77
CA ALA A 51 6.45 -6.65 -14.97
C ALA A 51 5.82 -5.44 -15.67
N PHE A 52 5.28 -4.50 -14.90
CA PHE A 52 4.75 -3.24 -15.43
C PHE A 52 5.85 -2.43 -16.13
N GLU A 53 7.00 -2.29 -15.50
CA GLU A 53 8.15 -1.57 -16.04
C GLU A 53 8.62 -2.17 -17.37
N GLN A 54 8.80 -3.49 -17.42
CA GLN A 54 9.21 -4.20 -18.63
C GLN A 54 8.20 -4.00 -19.77
N LEU A 55 6.90 -4.13 -19.51
CA LEU A 55 5.85 -3.94 -20.49
C LEU A 55 5.77 -2.49 -20.99
N LEU A 56 5.96 -1.53 -20.10
CA LEU A 56 5.91 -0.10 -20.40
C LEU A 56 7.08 0.29 -21.31
N PHE A 57 8.31 -0.06 -20.94
CA PHE A 57 9.51 0.31 -21.67
C PHE A 57 9.78 -0.56 -22.91
N ALA A 58 9.09 -1.69 -23.05
CA ALA A 58 9.03 -2.39 -24.31
C ALA A 58 8.27 -1.59 -25.41
N GLN A 59 7.41 -0.65 -25.02
CA GLN A 59 6.57 0.12 -25.94
C GLN A 59 6.92 1.61 -25.99
N CYS A 60 7.53 2.15 -24.93
CA CYS A 60 7.83 3.57 -24.78
C CYS A 60 9.24 3.80 -24.27
N GLY A 61 9.84 4.96 -24.63
CA GLY A 61 10.99 5.51 -23.93
C GLY A 61 10.52 6.55 -22.90
N ALA A 62 11.15 6.58 -21.74
CA ALA A 62 10.94 7.65 -20.76
C ALA A 62 11.90 8.81 -21.09
N VAL A 63 11.33 9.96 -21.35
CA VAL A 63 12.09 11.18 -21.69
C VAL A 63 12.38 12.00 -20.42
N GLU A 64 11.42 12.01 -19.50
CA GLU A 64 11.55 12.73 -18.24
C GLU A 64 10.95 11.88 -17.11
N GLN A 65 11.62 11.92 -15.96
CA GLN A 65 11.17 11.26 -14.73
C GLN A 65 11.38 12.22 -13.57
N ILE A 66 10.29 12.56 -12.88
CA ILE A 66 10.31 13.46 -11.72
C ILE A 66 9.68 12.73 -10.55
N HIS A 67 10.42 12.58 -9.47
CA HIS A 67 9.93 12.07 -8.20
C HIS A 67 9.61 13.23 -7.28
N ILE A 68 8.41 13.22 -6.70
CA ILE A 68 7.98 14.25 -5.76
C ILE A 68 7.63 13.58 -4.44
N SER A 69 8.34 13.97 -3.39
CA SER A 69 8.06 13.63 -1.99
C SER A 69 7.38 14.77 -1.26
N GLY A 70 6.85 14.50 -0.07
CA GLY A 70 6.22 15.50 0.79
C GLY A 70 4.71 15.64 0.55
N ASP A 71 4.19 16.84 0.78
CA ASP A 71 2.75 17.11 0.78
C ASP A 71 2.24 17.49 -0.62
N VAL A 72 2.10 16.49 -1.48
CA VAL A 72 1.71 16.69 -2.90
C VAL A 72 0.21 16.92 -3.04
N PHE A 73 -0.61 16.40 -2.14
CA PHE A 73 -2.08 16.41 -2.23
C PHE A 73 -2.73 17.08 -1.01
N GLU A 74 -2.33 18.29 -0.65
CA GLU A 74 -2.97 19.16 0.35
C GLU A 74 -3.45 18.39 1.60
N ARG A 75 -2.59 17.62 2.26
CA ARG A 75 -2.88 16.81 3.46
C ARG A 75 -3.91 15.67 3.28
N GLN A 76 -4.41 15.43 2.08
CA GLN A 76 -5.37 14.35 1.84
C GLN A 76 -4.68 12.97 1.75
N ALA A 77 -3.43 12.91 1.29
CA ALA A 77 -2.66 11.68 1.24
C ALA A 77 -1.16 11.97 1.29
N LEU A 78 -0.47 11.36 2.25
CA LEU A 78 1.00 11.32 2.29
C LEU A 78 1.46 10.24 1.30
N VAL A 79 1.50 10.56 0.02
CA VAL A 79 1.90 9.64 -1.04
C VAL A 79 2.97 10.30 -1.89
N GLU A 80 4.14 9.69 -1.93
CA GLU A 80 5.15 10.05 -2.92
C GLU A 80 4.65 9.69 -4.32
N VAL A 81 4.88 10.59 -5.26
CA VAL A 81 4.44 10.40 -6.64
C VAL A 81 5.61 10.48 -7.61
N VAL A 82 5.40 9.88 -8.77
CA VAL A 82 6.30 10.02 -9.92
C VAL A 82 5.51 10.60 -11.09
N ILE A 83 6.12 11.55 -11.78
CA ILE A 83 5.66 12.03 -13.07
C ILE A 83 6.59 11.42 -14.13
N LEU A 84 5.99 10.71 -15.09
CA LEU A 84 6.70 10.19 -16.26
C LEU A 84 6.19 10.86 -17.50
N LYS A 85 7.13 11.32 -18.35
CA LYS A 85 6.87 11.68 -19.74
C LYS A 85 7.43 10.58 -20.66
N LEU A 86 6.56 9.97 -21.39
CA LEU A 86 6.80 8.80 -22.24
C LEU A 86 6.57 9.15 -23.70
N ILE A 87 7.40 8.55 -24.60
CA ILE A 87 7.19 8.64 -26.06
C ILE A 87 7.01 7.23 -26.60
N LYS A 88 5.87 6.98 -27.27
CA LYS A 88 5.55 5.70 -27.91
C LYS A 88 6.51 5.41 -29.07
N GLY A 89 6.93 4.14 -29.17
CA GLY A 89 7.84 3.68 -30.24
C GLY A 89 9.32 3.95 -29.96
N GLN A 90 9.66 4.80 -29.01
CA GLN A 90 11.03 4.89 -28.52
C GLN A 90 11.27 3.72 -27.57
N ARG A 91 12.43 3.09 -27.70
CA ARG A 91 12.92 2.10 -26.74
C ARG A 91 14.02 2.76 -25.92
N GLY A 92 13.97 2.61 -24.63
CA GLY A 92 15.00 3.19 -23.78
C GLY A 92 14.78 2.95 -22.30
N ASN A 93 15.86 3.11 -21.57
CA ASN A 93 15.85 3.07 -20.12
C ASN A 93 15.16 4.32 -19.55
N LEU A 94 14.80 4.24 -18.28
CA LEU A 94 14.35 5.40 -17.51
C LEU A 94 15.35 6.55 -17.65
N ALA A 95 14.83 7.75 -17.90
CA ALA A 95 15.62 8.98 -17.80
C ALA A 95 16.17 9.12 -16.38
N GLN A 96 17.28 9.83 -16.24
CA GLN A 96 17.83 10.18 -14.93
C GLN A 96 16.74 10.88 -14.10
N PRO A 97 16.40 10.38 -12.92
CA PRO A 97 15.32 10.94 -12.13
C PRO A 97 15.70 12.31 -11.56
N VAL A 98 14.78 13.25 -11.63
CA VAL A 98 14.83 14.51 -10.91
C VAL A 98 14.02 14.33 -9.63
N PHE A 99 14.57 14.72 -8.48
CA PHE A 99 13.91 14.62 -7.18
C PHE A 99 13.49 16.00 -6.71
N LEU A 100 12.22 16.14 -6.37
CA LEU A 100 11.63 17.35 -5.82
C LEU A 100 10.97 17.01 -4.46
N GLU A 101 10.97 17.99 -3.57
CA GLU A 101 10.21 17.96 -2.32
C GLU A 101 9.12 19.03 -2.39
N SER A 102 7.88 18.64 -2.11
CA SER A 102 6.75 19.55 -1.96
C SER A 102 6.63 19.98 -0.49
N LYS A 103 6.80 21.25 -0.23
CA LYS A 103 6.63 21.83 1.10
C LYS A 103 5.97 23.19 0.98
N GLU A 104 4.90 23.43 1.73
CA GLU A 104 4.17 24.71 1.74
C GLU A 104 3.81 25.18 0.31
N GLU A 105 3.28 24.26 -0.52
CA GLU A 105 2.89 24.49 -1.91
C GLU A 105 4.06 24.89 -2.85
N GLN A 106 5.29 24.73 -2.40
CA GLN A 106 6.49 24.99 -3.20
C GLN A 106 7.21 23.68 -3.53
N LEU A 107 7.65 23.55 -4.77
CA LEU A 107 8.53 22.45 -5.20
C LEU A 107 9.98 22.91 -5.11
N ARG A 108 10.80 22.16 -4.37
CA ARG A 108 12.23 22.42 -4.22
C ARG A 108 13.03 21.24 -4.73
N ALA A 109 14.09 21.52 -5.48
CA ALA A 109 14.99 20.47 -5.92
C ALA A 109 15.71 19.85 -4.72
N VAL A 110 15.72 18.51 -4.66
CA VAL A 110 16.50 17.76 -3.68
C VAL A 110 17.86 17.46 -4.30
N PRO A 111 18.98 17.90 -3.71
CA PRO A 111 20.31 17.60 -4.21
C PRO A 111 20.53 16.09 -4.35
N ALA A 112 21.13 15.65 -5.46
CA ALA A 112 21.38 14.23 -5.74
C ALA A 112 22.17 13.51 -4.62
N GLY A 113 22.99 14.22 -3.85
CA GLY A 113 23.73 13.71 -2.70
C GLY A 113 22.90 13.46 -1.43
N ALA A 114 21.73 14.08 -1.29
CA ALA A 114 20.91 13.93 -0.09
C ALA A 114 20.29 12.52 0.03
N GLN A 115 20.16 11.78 -1.09
CA GLN A 115 19.73 10.38 -1.10
C GLN A 115 20.89 9.38 -0.93
N ALA A 116 22.13 9.81 -1.10
CA ALA A 116 23.31 8.93 -0.99
C ALA A 116 23.64 8.51 0.45
N GLY A 117 22.96 9.06 1.45
CA GLY A 117 23.22 8.76 2.86
C GLY A 117 23.03 7.28 3.26
N PHE A 118 22.29 6.50 2.47
CA PHE A 118 22.08 5.07 2.73
C PHE A 118 23.18 4.16 2.15
N ALA A 119 23.96 4.64 1.19
CA ALA A 119 25.06 3.85 0.60
C ALA A 119 26.25 3.63 1.57
N ALA A 120 26.31 4.38 2.67
CA ALA A 120 27.37 4.28 3.66
C ALA A 120 27.20 3.14 4.67
N PHE A 121 26.02 2.49 4.73
CA PHE A 121 25.79 1.40 5.67
C PHE A 121 26.17 0.06 5.06
N SER A 122 27.33 -0.47 5.48
CA SER A 122 27.86 -1.78 5.05
C SER A 122 27.12 -2.98 5.68
N TYR A 123 26.27 -2.75 6.68
CA TYR A 123 25.55 -3.80 7.40
C TYR A 123 24.05 -3.77 7.08
N PRO A 124 23.51 -4.80 6.43
CA PRO A 124 22.10 -4.82 6.05
C PRO A 124 21.21 -4.91 7.30
N PHE A 125 20.18 -4.07 7.35
CA PHE A 125 19.23 -4.00 8.49
C PHE A 125 18.56 -5.35 8.78
N ALA A 126 18.34 -6.18 7.77
CA ALA A 126 17.81 -7.54 7.91
C ALA A 126 18.66 -8.47 8.82
N LYS A 127 19.92 -8.13 9.07
CA LYS A 127 20.77 -8.84 10.05
C LYS A 127 20.60 -8.34 11.48
N LEU A 128 20.01 -7.14 11.64
CA LEU A 128 19.79 -6.50 12.95
C LEU A 128 18.38 -6.73 13.46
N ALA A 129 17.40 -6.85 12.57
CA ALA A 129 15.99 -6.93 12.94
C ALA A 129 15.19 -7.77 11.95
N ASP A 130 14.22 -8.51 12.47
CA ASP A 130 13.18 -9.19 11.68
C ASP A 130 12.00 -8.24 11.51
N ILE A 131 11.81 -7.75 10.28
CA ILE A 131 10.72 -6.83 9.94
C ILE A 131 9.54 -7.63 9.46
N ARG A 132 8.46 -7.61 10.21
CA ARG A 132 7.20 -8.26 9.86
C ARG A 132 6.09 -7.24 9.70
N ARG A 133 5.17 -7.55 8.80
CA ARG A 133 3.94 -6.78 8.70
C ARG A 133 3.12 -6.96 9.97
N GLY A 134 2.64 -5.86 10.53
CA GLY A 134 1.74 -5.90 11.68
C GLY A 134 0.43 -6.65 11.38
N LEU A 135 -0.32 -6.95 12.43
CA LEU A 135 -1.59 -7.66 12.35
C LEU A 135 -2.60 -6.88 11.51
N MET A 136 -3.23 -7.57 10.55
CA MET A 136 -4.35 -7.05 9.78
C MET A 136 -5.63 -7.72 10.24
N THR A 137 -6.47 -6.99 10.98
CA THR A 137 -7.76 -7.50 11.46
C THR A 137 -8.80 -7.62 10.34
N GLY A 138 -8.63 -6.84 9.27
CA GLY A 138 -9.61 -6.69 8.20
C GLY A 138 -10.88 -5.93 8.61
N CYS A 139 -11.18 -5.79 9.91
CA CYS A 139 -12.27 -4.98 10.46
C CYS A 139 -11.90 -4.48 11.86
N ASN A 140 -11.24 -3.33 11.93
CA ASN A 140 -10.81 -2.76 13.21
C ASN A 140 -11.99 -2.54 14.18
N ALA A 141 -13.15 -2.12 13.66
CA ALA A 141 -14.34 -1.88 14.48
C ALA A 141 -14.86 -3.15 15.20
N LEU A 142 -14.56 -4.33 14.64
CA LEU A 142 -14.92 -5.59 15.28
C LEU A 142 -13.90 -6.01 16.34
N TYR A 143 -12.62 -5.85 16.04
CA TYR A 143 -11.56 -6.46 16.83
C TYR A 143 -10.84 -5.52 17.79
N ILE A 144 -10.85 -4.20 17.51
CA ILE A 144 -10.14 -3.23 18.36
C ILE A 144 -11.11 -2.52 19.27
N ASN A 145 -10.82 -2.53 20.57
CA ASN A 145 -11.63 -1.99 21.65
C ASN A 145 -13.08 -2.49 21.64
N PRO A 146 -13.32 -3.82 21.55
CA PRO A 146 -14.67 -4.34 21.62
C PRO A 146 -15.29 -4.00 23.00
N PRO A 147 -16.62 -3.85 23.08
CA PRO A 147 -17.32 -3.57 24.33
C PRO A 147 -17.44 -4.82 25.20
N LEU A 148 -16.29 -5.38 25.56
CA LEU A 148 -16.15 -6.54 26.43
C LEU A 148 -15.56 -6.15 27.79
N PRO A 149 -15.77 -6.93 28.86
CA PRO A 149 -15.14 -6.70 30.13
C PRO A 149 -13.63 -6.58 30.04
N GLU A 150 -13.02 -5.66 30.79
CA GLU A 150 -11.57 -5.40 30.71
C GLU A 150 -10.69 -6.63 30.97
N LYS A 151 -11.17 -7.55 31.78
CA LYS A 151 -10.49 -8.79 32.15
C LYS A 151 -10.85 -9.99 31.28
N ASP A 152 -11.53 -9.76 30.14
CA ASP A 152 -11.86 -10.86 29.24
C ASP A 152 -10.57 -11.54 28.76
N ALA A 153 -10.53 -12.86 28.90
CA ALA A 153 -9.35 -13.67 28.55
C ALA A 153 -8.98 -13.62 27.07
N GLY A 154 -9.92 -13.24 26.20
CA GLY A 154 -9.72 -13.08 24.76
C GLY A 154 -9.10 -11.74 24.38
N LEU A 155 -8.94 -10.78 25.32
CA LEU A 155 -8.37 -9.47 25.05
C LEU A 155 -6.85 -9.45 25.20
N ARG A 156 -6.18 -8.80 24.27
CA ARG A 156 -4.73 -8.57 24.29
C ARG A 156 -4.42 -7.10 24.07
N PRO A 157 -3.40 -6.55 24.73
CA PRO A 157 -2.96 -5.19 24.47
C PRO A 157 -2.34 -5.10 23.05
N ILE A 158 -2.69 -4.06 22.32
CA ILE A 158 -2.15 -3.79 21.00
C ILE A 158 -1.81 -2.32 20.85
N LEU A 159 -0.74 -2.04 20.13
CA LEU A 159 -0.44 -0.71 19.61
C LEU A 159 -1.10 -0.56 18.24
N SER A 160 -2.27 0.07 18.19
CA SER A 160 -3.03 0.24 16.95
C SER A 160 -2.56 1.42 16.11
N SER A 161 -1.87 2.38 16.73
CA SER A 161 -1.35 3.56 16.05
C SER A 161 0.04 3.94 16.59
N PRO A 162 1.01 4.23 15.71
CA PRO A 162 2.31 4.74 16.13
C PRO A 162 2.22 6.12 16.81
N LYS A 163 1.12 6.87 16.61
CA LYS A 163 0.89 8.17 17.24
C LYS A 163 0.79 8.09 18.76
N SER A 164 0.47 6.91 19.31
CA SER A 164 0.39 6.67 20.76
C SER A 164 1.78 6.53 21.41
N VAL A 165 2.84 6.38 20.60
CA VAL A 165 4.22 6.22 21.10
C VAL A 165 4.91 7.57 21.13
N LYS A 166 5.42 7.92 22.31
CA LYS A 166 6.28 9.10 22.50
C LYS A 166 7.73 8.63 22.65
N GLY A 167 8.57 8.89 21.66
CA GLY A 167 9.96 8.46 21.66
C GLY A 167 10.18 7.07 21.02
N TYR A 168 11.19 6.33 21.48
CA TYR A 168 11.66 5.09 20.84
C TYR A 168 11.15 3.81 21.50
N THR A 169 10.30 3.91 22.52
CA THR A 169 9.79 2.75 23.26
C THR A 169 8.28 2.84 23.43
N THR A 170 7.63 1.68 23.57
CA THR A 170 6.19 1.60 23.88
C THR A 170 5.88 1.79 25.37
N ARG A 171 6.91 2.02 26.23
CA ARG A 171 6.70 2.23 27.66
C ARG A 171 5.88 3.50 27.89
N GLY A 172 4.76 3.35 28.59
CA GLY A 172 3.81 4.46 28.82
C GLY A 172 2.93 4.83 27.64
N ALA A 173 2.98 4.09 26.52
CA ALA A 173 2.03 4.27 25.44
C ALA A 173 0.64 3.80 25.87
N GLN A 174 -0.38 4.55 25.46
CA GLN A 174 -1.77 4.09 25.60
C GLN A 174 -2.00 2.96 24.59
N LEU A 175 -2.25 1.76 25.10
CA LEU A 175 -2.53 0.58 24.31
C LEU A 175 -4.04 0.39 24.14
N ASP A 176 -4.44 -0.01 22.96
CA ASP A 176 -5.79 -0.48 22.69
C ASP A 176 -5.93 -1.96 23.05
N ARG A 177 -7.17 -2.46 23.07
CA ARG A 177 -7.47 -3.87 23.34
C ARG A 177 -7.85 -4.56 22.03
N LEU A 178 -7.20 -5.65 21.73
CA LEU A 178 -7.48 -6.50 20.57
C LEU A 178 -8.21 -7.75 21.02
N LEU A 179 -9.36 -8.06 20.43
CA LEU A 179 -9.99 -9.36 20.58
C LEU A 179 -9.20 -10.39 19.76
N CYS A 180 -8.43 -11.20 20.47
CA CYS A 180 -7.57 -12.25 19.91
C CYS A 180 -7.53 -13.44 20.89
N PRO A 181 -8.58 -14.30 20.91
CA PRO A 181 -8.59 -15.47 21.76
C PRO A 181 -7.46 -16.41 21.34
N MET A 182 -6.59 -16.73 22.29
CA MET A 182 -5.55 -17.73 22.14
C MET A 182 -6.17 -19.11 22.44
N ASP A 183 -5.67 -20.14 21.80
CA ASP A 183 -6.04 -21.54 22.02
C ASP A 183 -7.53 -21.87 21.78
N GLY A 184 -8.23 -21.04 21.01
CA GLY A 184 -9.63 -21.25 20.66
C GLY A 184 -10.62 -21.00 21.82
N ALA A 185 -10.17 -20.63 23.01
CA ALA A 185 -11.03 -20.30 24.13
C ALA A 185 -11.66 -18.90 23.94
N VAL A 186 -12.95 -18.88 23.73
CA VAL A 186 -13.75 -17.66 23.62
C VAL A 186 -14.66 -17.58 24.85
N SER A 187 -14.64 -16.45 25.57
CA SER A 187 -15.58 -16.22 26.66
C SER A 187 -17.03 -16.18 26.17
N ALA A 188 -17.99 -16.40 27.05
CA ALA A 188 -19.41 -16.32 26.69
C ALA A 188 -19.77 -14.92 26.12
N ASP A 189 -19.26 -13.85 26.74
CA ASP A 189 -19.48 -12.47 26.31
C ASP A 189 -18.88 -12.21 24.92
N ALA A 190 -17.66 -12.69 24.69
CA ALA A 190 -17.00 -12.57 23.39
C ALA A 190 -17.72 -13.40 22.31
N ALA A 191 -18.22 -14.60 22.64
CA ALA A 191 -18.99 -15.42 21.71
C ALA A 191 -20.30 -14.73 21.30
N GLU A 192 -21.04 -14.17 22.27
CA GLU A 192 -22.27 -13.41 22.00
C GLU A 192 -21.98 -12.16 21.16
N TYR A 193 -20.92 -11.43 21.49
CA TYR A 193 -20.48 -10.27 20.71
C TYR A 193 -20.15 -10.62 19.25
N LEU A 194 -19.40 -11.69 19.02
CA LEU A 194 -19.05 -12.16 17.68
C LEU A 194 -20.29 -12.62 16.90
N GLU A 195 -21.26 -13.28 17.55
CA GLU A 195 -22.49 -13.69 16.87
C GLU A 195 -23.36 -12.49 16.49
N ARG A 196 -23.44 -11.44 17.30
CA ARG A 196 -24.11 -10.19 16.93
C ARG A 196 -23.48 -9.55 15.69
N TRP A 197 -22.14 -9.54 15.62
CA TRP A 197 -21.42 -9.04 14.45
C TRP A 197 -21.64 -9.92 13.21
N ARG A 198 -21.65 -11.24 13.40
CA ARG A 198 -21.98 -12.19 12.33
C ARG A 198 -23.34 -11.89 11.72
N GLN A 199 -24.35 -11.69 12.56
CA GLN A 199 -25.70 -11.35 12.11
C GLN A 199 -25.74 -10.01 11.36
N LYS A 200 -25.01 -9.01 11.86
CA LYS A 200 -24.87 -7.70 11.19
C LYS A 200 -24.23 -7.83 9.81
N ILE A 201 -23.14 -8.59 9.72
CA ILE A 201 -22.42 -8.83 8.46
C ILE A 201 -23.28 -9.58 7.44
N LEU A 202 -24.10 -10.53 7.90
CA LEU A 202 -25.01 -11.31 7.04
C LEU A 202 -26.20 -10.48 6.54
N ARG A 203 -26.65 -9.50 7.32
CA ARG A 203 -27.72 -8.57 6.90
C ARG A 203 -27.24 -7.52 5.89
N ASP A 204 -25.97 -7.13 5.96
CA ASP A 204 -25.40 -6.19 5.01
C ASP A 204 -25.29 -6.86 3.64
N LYS A 205 -26.16 -6.49 2.71
CA LYS A 205 -26.21 -7.01 1.32
C LYS A 205 -24.97 -6.67 0.47
N LYS A 206 -23.91 -6.11 1.06
CA LYS A 206 -22.64 -5.82 0.36
C LYS A 206 -21.74 -7.05 0.39
N PRO A 207 -21.54 -7.73 -0.74
CA PRO A 207 -21.00 -9.10 -0.81
C PRO A 207 -19.47 -9.20 -0.72
N LYS A 208 -18.80 -8.48 0.19
CA LYS A 208 -17.33 -8.58 0.35
C LYS A 208 -16.86 -8.35 1.78
N THR A 209 -17.62 -8.87 2.72
CA THR A 209 -17.21 -8.83 4.12
C THR A 209 -16.18 -9.94 4.42
N LEU A 210 -15.39 -9.73 5.46
CA LEU A 210 -14.38 -10.68 5.95
C LEU A 210 -14.90 -12.12 6.12
N TYR A 211 -16.16 -12.27 6.50
CA TYR A 211 -16.79 -13.58 6.69
C TYR A 211 -16.84 -14.39 5.40
N GLU A 212 -17.19 -13.78 4.27
CA GLU A 212 -17.19 -14.48 2.97
C GLU A 212 -15.77 -14.76 2.46
N LYS A 213 -14.82 -13.86 2.76
CA LYS A 213 -13.41 -14.10 2.46
C LYS A 213 -12.84 -15.23 3.31
N ALA A 214 -13.15 -15.29 4.59
CA ALA A 214 -12.72 -16.37 5.48
C ALA A 214 -13.31 -17.72 5.08
N LYS A 215 -14.58 -17.77 4.66
CA LYS A 215 -15.23 -19.01 4.19
C LYS A 215 -14.62 -19.54 2.89
N ARG A 216 -14.07 -18.67 2.03
CA ARG A 216 -13.38 -19.11 0.78
C ARG A 216 -11.94 -19.56 1.00
N SER A 217 -11.30 -19.18 2.10
CA SER A 217 -9.93 -19.61 2.43
C SER A 217 -9.87 -20.92 3.22
N SER A 218 -11.01 -21.43 3.68
CA SER A 218 -11.15 -22.68 4.42
C SER A 218 -11.81 -23.82 3.60
N ALA A 219 -12.03 -23.62 2.32
CA ALA A 219 -12.42 -24.59 1.33
C ALA A 219 -11.33 -24.77 0.27
#